data_b21069d58c4c0f4cf20f12d922d19973
#
_entry.id   b21069d58c4c0f4cf20f12d922d19973
#
_cell.length_a   1.000
_cell.length_b   1.000
_cell.length_c   1.000
_cell.angle_alpha   90.00
_cell.angle_beta   90.00
_cell.angle_gamma   90.00
#
_symmetry.space_group_name_H-M   'P 1'
#
loop_
_entity.id
_entity.type
_entity.pdbx_description
1 polymer ?
#
loop_
_entity_poly.entity_id
_entity_poly.type
_entity_poly.pdbx_seq_one_letter_code
_entity_poly.pdbx_strand_id
1 'polypeptide(L)'
;MKSFKASPVTPLVLLVLLVALSTASAQPAPTWKPHGREPLEKYDNPPAPPRTIETSPRMISPFGVFISYQVNVDASGNNIIGDAANECTISVDPTNLSRMAIGWRQFDDVTSNFRQAGYGYTTDGGLTWTFPGVLQPGFFRSDPVTASDETGTFFYLSLRSSWPVQTFFCDDMWRSTNGGATWDLISGKQGAIGGDKQWFTIDKTGGPGHHFQYQSFDQSNCAGGLFNRSSDAGVTWETPLDIPNEPIFGTLDVDSNGNLYVGGEGSTFYCARSSNAQIGNQTPTFDQVIPVDMGGDLSGGGINPAGLTGQCFLAIDHSGGPTNNNIYMLASVLPPGQSTTEVMFVRSTDGGLTFSAPLRINDDTNHQSKWHWFGTFSVAPDGRLDAVWYDTRNAANNRDSQLFYSFSTDAGVTWSSNVAVSNSFDPSQGYPNQSKIGDYITIVSDETGGNVAYSATFNFNPNNGQQEEDVYYVRVFPGGQGATPTPTPTASPTATPTATPTATVTPTATPTPTPTATFTPTATPRPTPTPRSEPTPRARPTPAPRLAG
;
A
#
# COMPACT_ATOMS: atom_id res chain seq x y z
N MET A 1 -103.32 -14.27 -4.08
CA MET A 1 -102.24 -15.18 -4.42
C MET A 1 -101.15 -14.37 -5.09
N LYS A 2 -100.11 -14.03 -4.32
CA LYS A 2 -98.94 -13.29 -4.81
C LYS A 2 -97.69 -14.17 -4.71
N SER A 3 -97.14 -14.45 -5.87
CA SER A 3 -95.96 -15.26 -6.07
C SER A 3 -94.71 -14.52 -5.61
N PHE A 4 -93.94 -15.09 -4.70
CA PHE A 4 -92.59 -14.63 -4.34
C PHE A 4 -91.55 -15.33 -5.21
N LYS A 5 -90.76 -14.54 -5.94
CA LYS A 5 -89.59 -15.05 -6.67
C LYS A 5 -88.39 -15.04 -5.71
N ALA A 6 -87.75 -16.16 -5.60
CA ALA A 6 -86.51 -16.33 -4.88
C ALA A 6 -85.34 -15.91 -5.79
N SER A 7 -84.42 -15.06 -5.25
CA SER A 7 -83.15 -14.71 -5.88
C SER A 7 -82.06 -15.72 -5.53
N PRO A 8 -81.09 -16.01 -6.40
CA PRO A 8 -80.02 -16.97 -6.10
C PRO A 8 -78.92 -16.30 -5.26
N VAL A 9 -78.50 -17.00 -4.23
CA VAL A 9 -77.35 -16.64 -3.38
C VAL A 9 -76.08 -17.16 -4.06
N THR A 10 -75.17 -16.24 -4.39
CA THR A 10 -73.82 -16.53 -4.91
C THR A 10 -72.89 -16.90 -3.74
N PRO A 11 -72.17 -18.03 -3.77
CA PRO A 11 -71.22 -18.35 -2.72
C PRO A 11 -69.94 -17.48 -2.85
N LEU A 12 -69.58 -16.78 -1.77
CA LEU A 12 -68.33 -16.03 -1.59
C LEU A 12 -67.22 -17.07 -1.35
N VAL A 13 -66.32 -17.25 -2.33
CA VAL A 13 -65.10 -18.07 -2.15
C VAL A 13 -64.10 -17.24 -1.38
N LEU A 14 -63.86 -17.60 -0.11
CA LEU A 14 -62.83 -17.02 0.76
C LEU A 14 -61.47 -17.61 0.35
N LEU A 15 -60.65 -16.86 -0.39
CA LEU A 15 -59.28 -17.23 -0.71
C LEU A 15 -58.41 -16.96 0.53
N VAL A 16 -58.06 -18.01 1.28
CA VAL A 16 -57.09 -17.93 2.37
C VAL A 16 -55.68 -17.93 1.77
N LEU A 17 -55.01 -16.77 1.75
CA LEU A 17 -53.60 -16.62 1.41
C LEU A 17 -52.79 -17.19 2.59
N LEU A 18 -52.24 -18.40 2.46
CA LEU A 18 -51.22 -18.91 3.36
C LEU A 18 -49.90 -18.19 3.02
N VAL A 19 -49.53 -17.18 3.80
CA VAL A 19 -48.20 -16.64 3.83
C VAL A 19 -47.33 -17.65 4.61
N ALA A 20 -46.54 -18.43 3.88
CA ALA A 20 -45.47 -19.23 4.48
C ALA A 20 -44.37 -18.26 4.99
N LEU A 21 -44.39 -17.99 6.27
CA LEU A 21 -43.24 -17.42 6.98
C LEU A 21 -42.13 -18.48 6.97
N SER A 22 -41.21 -18.37 6.00
CA SER A 22 -39.94 -19.07 6.11
C SER A 22 -39.18 -18.44 7.27
N THR A 23 -39.14 -19.12 8.41
CA THR A 23 -38.16 -18.83 9.44
C THR A 23 -36.78 -19.13 8.85
N ALA A 24 -36.09 -18.10 8.34
CA ALA A 24 -34.66 -18.19 8.14
C ALA A 24 -34.06 -18.54 9.50
N SER A 25 -33.55 -19.76 9.65
CA SER A 25 -32.75 -20.13 10.79
C SER A 25 -31.52 -19.20 10.73
N ALA A 26 -31.39 -18.32 11.70
CA ALA A 26 -30.16 -17.57 11.91
C ALA A 26 -29.03 -18.60 12.01
N GLN A 27 -28.07 -18.57 11.07
CA GLN A 27 -26.84 -19.32 11.23
C GLN A 27 -26.24 -18.90 12.57
N PRO A 28 -25.73 -19.86 13.37
CA PRO A 28 -25.00 -19.51 14.57
C PRO A 28 -23.86 -18.57 14.16
N ALA A 29 -23.77 -17.42 14.82
CA ALA A 29 -22.66 -16.50 14.65
C ALA A 29 -21.34 -17.29 14.72
N PRO A 30 -20.41 -17.12 13.78
CA PRO A 30 -19.12 -17.76 13.85
C PRO A 30 -18.52 -17.49 15.24
N THR A 31 -18.03 -18.52 15.89
CA THR A 31 -17.30 -18.37 17.15
C THR A 31 -15.93 -17.77 16.82
N TRP A 32 -15.90 -16.46 16.66
CA TRP A 32 -14.69 -15.69 16.44
C TRP A 32 -13.74 -15.88 17.64
N LYS A 33 -12.52 -16.28 17.33
CA LYS A 33 -11.41 -16.07 18.24
C LYS A 33 -10.79 -14.74 17.84
N PRO A 34 -10.65 -13.76 18.77
CA PRO A 34 -9.88 -12.57 18.47
C PRO A 34 -8.57 -13.03 17.85
N HIS A 35 -8.25 -12.59 16.64
CA HIS A 35 -6.85 -12.61 16.19
C HIS A 35 -6.11 -11.93 17.33
N GLY A 36 -5.23 -12.66 18.02
CA GLY A 36 -4.43 -12.02 19.05
C GLY A 36 -3.82 -10.83 18.34
N ARG A 37 -4.10 -9.60 18.83
CA ARG A 37 -3.54 -8.36 18.27
C ARG A 37 -2.13 -8.69 17.92
N GLU A 38 -1.75 -8.47 16.65
CA GLU A 38 -0.38 -8.75 16.21
C GLU A 38 0.55 -8.13 17.26
N PRO A 39 1.44 -8.89 17.91
CA PRO A 39 2.23 -8.33 18.98
C PRO A 39 2.99 -7.15 18.40
N LEU A 40 2.92 -5.99 19.09
CA LEU A 40 3.71 -4.80 18.72
C LEU A 40 5.09 -5.27 18.29
N GLU A 41 5.43 -5.01 17.04
CA GLU A 41 6.71 -5.43 16.50
C GLU A 41 7.83 -4.91 17.43
N LYS A 42 8.66 -5.81 17.92
CA LYS A 42 9.79 -5.42 18.75
C LYS A 42 10.94 -4.99 17.85
N TYR A 43 11.28 -3.72 17.94
CA TYR A 43 12.39 -3.13 17.18
C TYR A 43 13.64 -3.07 18.06
N ASP A 44 14.24 -4.21 18.31
CA ASP A 44 15.44 -4.31 19.15
C ASP A 44 16.71 -3.87 18.40
N ASN A 45 16.61 -3.67 17.08
CA ASN A 45 17.76 -3.45 16.23
C ASN A 45 17.99 -1.96 15.97
N PRO A 46 19.20 -1.46 16.29
CA PRO A 46 19.62 -0.12 15.87
C PRO A 46 19.68 -0.04 14.34
N PRO A 47 19.79 1.16 13.77
CA PRO A 47 20.13 1.33 12.37
C PRO A 47 21.30 0.43 11.99
N ALA A 48 21.24 -0.18 10.80
CA ALA A 48 22.34 -1.01 10.32
C ALA A 48 23.65 -0.22 10.30
N PRO A 49 24.79 -0.87 10.60
CA PRO A 49 26.08 -0.22 10.47
C PRO A 49 26.29 0.31 9.04
N PRO A 50 26.97 1.45 8.88
CA PRO A 50 27.33 1.92 7.55
C PRO A 50 28.14 0.86 6.80
N ARG A 51 27.74 0.57 5.57
CA ARG A 51 28.42 -0.38 4.67
C ARG A 51 28.83 0.28 3.37
N THR A 52 29.76 -0.33 2.65
CA THR A 52 29.99 0.03 1.26
C THR A 52 28.79 -0.43 0.42
N ILE A 53 28.19 0.49 -0.30
CA ILE A 53 27.10 0.17 -1.23
C ILE A 53 27.67 -0.47 -2.47
N GLU A 54 27.26 -1.68 -2.75
CA GLU A 54 27.51 -2.41 -3.99
C GLU A 54 26.24 -2.35 -4.85
N THR A 55 26.40 -2.37 -6.16
CA THR A 55 25.29 -2.25 -7.11
C THR A 55 25.41 -3.28 -8.22
N SER A 56 24.26 -3.65 -8.80
CA SER A 56 24.13 -4.41 -10.03
C SER A 56 23.18 -3.71 -11.00
N PRO A 57 23.08 -4.12 -12.26
CA PRO A 57 22.04 -3.56 -13.13
C PRO A 57 20.66 -3.74 -12.52
N ARG A 58 19.80 -2.69 -12.62
CA ARG A 58 18.40 -2.80 -12.15
C ARG A 58 17.69 -3.98 -12.81
N MET A 59 16.76 -4.58 -12.10
CA MET A 59 15.94 -5.64 -12.63
C MET A 59 14.83 -5.07 -13.52
N ILE A 60 14.74 -5.62 -14.73
CA ILE A 60 13.57 -5.52 -15.61
C ILE A 60 13.13 -6.94 -15.87
N SER A 61 11.93 -7.30 -15.40
CA SER A 61 11.44 -8.69 -15.43
C SER A 61 10.22 -8.80 -16.37
N PRO A 62 10.44 -9.17 -17.65
CA PRO A 62 9.34 -9.34 -18.61
C PRO A 62 8.61 -10.67 -18.39
N PHE A 63 7.28 -10.63 -18.49
CA PHE A 63 6.42 -11.80 -18.50
C PHE A 63 5.27 -11.62 -19.53
N GLY A 64 5.42 -12.23 -20.68
CA GLY A 64 4.51 -11.99 -21.81
C GLY A 64 4.53 -10.53 -22.25
N VAL A 65 3.37 -9.88 -22.18
CA VAL A 65 3.22 -8.45 -22.50
C VAL A 65 3.44 -7.53 -21.29
N PHE A 66 3.54 -8.11 -20.10
CA PHE A 66 3.75 -7.38 -18.85
C PHE A 66 5.24 -7.26 -18.55
N ILE A 67 5.66 -6.10 -18.07
CA ILE A 67 7.06 -5.86 -17.71
C ILE A 67 7.07 -5.25 -16.32
N SER A 68 7.78 -5.91 -15.40
CA SER A 68 8.01 -5.38 -14.06
C SER A 68 9.33 -4.62 -14.02
N TYR A 69 9.29 -3.39 -13.53
CA TYR A 69 10.43 -2.50 -13.39
C TYR A 69 10.77 -2.32 -11.91
N GLN A 70 12.01 -2.57 -11.54
CA GLN A 70 12.48 -2.29 -10.17
C GLN A 70 12.43 -0.79 -9.86
N VAL A 71 11.98 -0.45 -8.64
CA VAL A 71 11.72 0.92 -8.18
C VAL A 71 12.79 1.42 -7.19
N ASN A 72 13.19 0.57 -6.22
CA ASN A 72 14.22 0.87 -5.22
C ASN A 72 15.62 0.76 -5.81
N VAL A 73 16.01 1.74 -6.61
CA VAL A 73 17.29 1.79 -7.33
C VAL A 73 18.16 2.95 -6.81
N ASP A 74 19.47 2.89 -7.01
CA ASP A 74 20.37 3.98 -6.65
C ASP A 74 20.17 5.23 -7.54
N ALA A 75 20.90 6.30 -7.25
CA ALA A 75 20.84 7.54 -8.02
C ALA A 75 21.26 7.39 -9.51
N SER A 76 21.91 6.29 -9.87
CA SER A 76 22.29 5.94 -11.23
C SER A 76 21.30 4.98 -11.90
N GLY A 77 20.24 4.59 -11.19
CA GLY A 77 19.22 3.65 -11.65
C GLY A 77 19.64 2.19 -11.56
N ASN A 78 20.60 1.83 -10.72
CA ASN A 78 21.06 0.46 -10.50
C ASN A 78 20.40 -0.15 -9.26
N ASN A 79 20.34 -1.49 -9.20
CA ASN A 79 19.99 -2.23 -8.01
C ASN A 79 21.01 -1.99 -6.87
N ILE A 80 20.54 -1.88 -5.64
CA ILE A 80 21.36 -1.73 -4.43
C ILE A 80 21.48 -3.11 -3.79
N ILE A 81 22.65 -3.74 -3.88
CA ILE A 81 22.86 -5.09 -3.37
C ILE A 81 22.85 -5.11 -1.84
N GLY A 82 22.05 -6.00 -1.24
CA GLY A 82 22.00 -6.29 0.19
C GLY A 82 21.08 -5.37 1.00
N ASP A 83 20.29 -4.51 0.36
CA ASP A 83 19.14 -3.86 0.97
C ASP A 83 17.89 -4.76 0.90
N ALA A 84 16.77 -4.29 1.43
CA ALA A 84 15.45 -4.86 1.17
C ALA A 84 14.38 -3.77 1.13
N ALA A 85 13.32 -4.01 0.35
CA ALA A 85 12.20 -3.08 0.18
C ALA A 85 10.87 -3.83 0.05
N ASN A 86 9.89 -3.49 0.89
CA ASN A 86 8.59 -4.17 0.90
C ASN A 86 7.45 -3.28 1.39
N GLU A 87 6.22 -3.82 1.47
CA GLU A 87 5.00 -3.10 1.87
C GLU A 87 4.81 -1.81 1.08
N CYS A 88 4.59 -1.95 -0.22
CA CYS A 88 4.55 -0.78 -1.09
C CYS A 88 3.13 -0.30 -1.39
N THR A 89 2.99 1.03 -1.47
CA THR A 89 1.77 1.70 -1.96
C THR A 89 2.10 2.63 -3.11
N ILE A 90 1.16 2.74 -4.05
CA ILE A 90 1.31 3.60 -5.22
C ILE A 90 0.25 4.69 -5.25
N SER A 91 0.63 5.87 -5.70
CA SER A 91 -0.27 6.96 -6.07
C SER A 91 0.04 7.46 -7.47
N VAL A 92 -1.00 7.84 -8.19
CA VAL A 92 -0.93 8.32 -9.58
C VAL A 92 -1.51 9.73 -9.62
N ASP A 93 -0.86 10.64 -10.31
CA ASP A 93 -1.35 12.00 -10.53
C ASP A 93 -2.52 11.96 -11.55
N PRO A 94 -3.77 12.25 -11.13
CA PRO A 94 -4.91 12.18 -12.04
C PRO A 94 -4.88 13.24 -13.14
N THR A 95 -4.06 14.28 -12.99
CA THR A 95 -3.86 15.33 -13.99
C THR A 95 -2.78 14.99 -15.02
N ASN A 96 -1.92 14.01 -14.68
CA ASN A 96 -0.85 13.52 -15.55
C ASN A 96 -0.45 12.09 -15.18
N LEU A 97 -1.08 11.11 -15.79
CA LEU A 97 -0.89 9.68 -15.51
C LEU A 97 0.55 9.17 -15.69
N SER A 98 1.43 9.95 -16.33
CA SER A 98 2.86 9.63 -16.40
C SER A 98 3.61 9.93 -15.09
N ARG A 99 3.01 10.68 -14.17
CA ARG A 99 3.59 10.99 -12.86
C ARG A 99 2.99 10.08 -11.80
N MET A 100 3.85 9.31 -11.14
CA MET A 100 3.48 8.40 -10.07
C MET A 100 4.50 8.44 -8.96
N ALA A 101 4.08 8.11 -7.74
CA ALA A 101 4.96 7.91 -6.60
C ALA A 101 4.62 6.59 -5.92
N ILE A 102 5.64 5.87 -5.47
CA ILE A 102 5.54 4.64 -4.69
C ILE A 102 6.27 4.88 -3.37
N GLY A 103 5.62 4.51 -2.26
CA GLY A 103 6.21 4.46 -0.93
C GLY A 103 6.44 3.02 -0.50
N TRP A 104 7.49 2.75 0.29
CA TRP A 104 7.78 1.41 0.80
C TRP A 104 8.57 1.44 2.12
N ARG A 105 8.66 0.29 2.79
CA ARG A 105 9.61 0.11 3.90
C ARG A 105 11.00 -0.17 3.32
N GLN A 106 11.96 0.71 3.55
CA GLN A 106 13.34 0.58 3.13
C GLN A 106 14.21 0.06 4.27
N PHE A 107 14.90 -1.03 4.06
CA PHE A 107 15.91 -1.58 4.94
C PHE A 107 17.28 -1.39 4.29
N ASP A 108 18.18 -0.67 4.96
CA ASP A 108 19.52 -0.43 4.42
C ASP A 108 20.38 -1.70 4.39
N ASP A 109 20.02 -2.71 5.19
CA ASP A 109 20.72 -4.00 5.28
C ASP A 109 19.77 -5.09 5.79
N VAL A 110 19.75 -6.24 5.15
CA VAL A 110 18.89 -7.40 5.52
C VAL A 110 19.22 -7.99 6.88
N THR A 111 20.38 -7.69 7.48
CA THR A 111 20.74 -8.10 8.84
C THR A 111 20.08 -7.28 9.94
N SER A 112 19.37 -6.20 9.58
CA SER A 112 18.67 -5.31 10.49
C SER A 112 17.15 -5.38 10.30
N ASN A 113 16.41 -5.09 11.37
CA ASN A 113 14.97 -4.83 11.32
C ASN A 113 14.67 -3.32 11.31
N PHE A 114 15.68 -2.48 11.39
CA PHE A 114 15.52 -1.03 11.29
C PHE A 114 15.14 -0.67 9.86
N ARG A 115 14.02 0.04 9.72
CA ARG A 115 13.47 0.43 8.45
C ARG A 115 13.07 1.89 8.41
N GLN A 116 13.04 2.44 7.22
CA GLN A 116 12.81 3.84 6.95
C GLN A 116 11.77 4.00 5.84
N ALA A 117 11.16 5.18 5.72
CA ALA A 117 10.21 5.47 4.65
C ALA A 117 10.95 5.69 3.32
N GLY A 118 11.06 4.64 2.51
CA GLY A 118 11.52 4.72 1.13
C GLY A 118 10.46 5.34 0.23
N TYR A 119 10.88 6.04 -0.81
CA TYR A 119 9.98 6.51 -1.85
C TYR A 119 10.67 6.61 -3.20
N GLY A 120 9.95 6.33 -4.25
CA GLY A 120 10.38 6.54 -5.63
C GLY A 120 9.33 7.26 -6.44
N TYR A 121 9.77 7.98 -7.46
CA TYR A 121 8.86 8.66 -8.37
C TYR A 121 9.25 8.41 -9.83
N THR A 122 8.27 8.57 -10.71
CA THR A 122 8.42 8.51 -12.17
C THR A 122 7.73 9.68 -12.84
N THR A 123 8.19 10.05 -14.03
CA THR A 123 7.58 11.06 -14.90
C THR A 123 7.32 10.54 -16.31
N ASP A 124 7.57 9.25 -16.56
CA ASP A 124 7.49 8.61 -17.86
C ASP A 124 6.55 7.39 -17.89
N GLY A 125 5.59 7.34 -16.96
CA GLY A 125 4.61 6.25 -16.90
C GLY A 125 5.16 4.95 -16.33
N GLY A 126 6.19 5.02 -15.48
CA GLY A 126 6.75 3.87 -14.77
C GLY A 126 7.85 3.12 -15.52
N LEU A 127 8.34 3.65 -16.65
CA LEU A 127 9.43 3.04 -17.39
C LEU A 127 10.77 3.22 -16.68
N THR A 128 10.96 4.38 -16.04
CA THR A 128 12.10 4.65 -15.17
C THR A 128 11.66 5.22 -13.84
N TRP A 129 12.42 4.88 -12.80
CA TRP A 129 12.14 5.30 -11.43
C TRP A 129 13.36 5.99 -10.84
N THR A 130 13.11 6.98 -10.00
CA THR A 130 14.15 7.68 -9.23
C THR A 130 13.85 7.48 -7.75
N PHE A 131 14.83 6.94 -7.01
CA PHE A 131 14.82 6.85 -5.56
C PHE A 131 15.81 7.86 -4.99
N PRO A 132 15.37 9.02 -4.52
CA PRO A 132 16.29 10.06 -4.00
C PRO A 132 16.84 9.75 -2.61
N GLY A 133 16.37 8.67 -2.00
CA GLY A 133 16.63 8.30 -0.62
C GLY A 133 15.34 8.25 0.19
N VAL A 134 15.49 8.02 1.51
CA VAL A 134 14.35 7.88 2.41
C VAL A 134 13.88 9.22 2.95
N LEU A 135 12.60 9.31 3.33
CA LEU A 135 12.10 10.43 4.11
C LEU A 135 12.75 10.42 5.50
N GLN A 136 13.36 11.53 5.89
CA GLN A 136 13.97 11.72 7.20
C GLN A 136 14.97 10.60 7.60
N PRO A 137 16.15 10.55 6.96
CA PRO A 137 17.15 9.50 7.21
C PRO A 137 17.51 9.32 8.68
N GLY A 138 17.67 8.07 9.12
CA GLY A 138 18.00 7.73 10.51
C GLY A 138 16.82 7.70 11.48
N PHE A 139 15.60 7.93 11.01
CA PHE A 139 14.38 7.76 11.80
C PHE A 139 13.67 6.46 11.41
N PHE A 140 13.23 5.73 12.43
CA PHE A 140 12.40 4.54 12.21
C PHE A 140 11.05 4.94 11.62
N ARG A 141 10.71 4.33 10.48
CA ARG A 141 9.43 4.52 9.80
C ARG A 141 8.97 3.22 9.15
N SER A 142 7.66 3.00 9.15
CA SER A 142 7.04 1.79 8.62
C SER A 142 5.71 2.13 7.93
N ASP A 143 5.04 1.12 7.43
CA ASP A 143 3.66 1.11 6.96
C ASP A 143 3.33 2.32 6.07
N PRO A 144 3.99 2.44 4.92
CA PRO A 144 3.78 3.57 4.00
C PRO A 144 2.41 3.49 3.36
N VAL A 145 1.66 4.59 3.38
CA VAL A 145 0.44 4.73 2.57
C VAL A 145 0.51 6.02 1.78
N THR A 146 0.39 5.91 0.46
CA THR A 146 0.41 7.07 -0.45
C THR A 146 -0.95 7.26 -1.11
N ALA A 147 -1.33 8.51 -1.33
CA ALA A 147 -2.50 8.90 -2.10
C ALA A 147 -2.24 10.20 -2.85
N SER A 148 -3.05 10.50 -3.85
CA SER A 148 -3.06 11.79 -4.54
C SER A 148 -4.43 12.44 -4.43
N ASP A 149 -4.49 13.77 -4.39
CA ASP A 149 -5.73 14.50 -4.61
C ASP A 149 -6.01 14.71 -6.10
N GLU A 150 -7.15 15.31 -6.41
CA GLU A 150 -7.60 15.58 -7.78
C GLU A 150 -6.77 16.65 -8.50
N THR A 151 -5.91 17.37 -7.77
CA THR A 151 -5.00 18.39 -8.33
C THR A 151 -3.61 17.84 -8.66
N GLY A 152 -3.34 16.57 -8.31
CA GLY A 152 -2.03 15.93 -8.49
C GLY A 152 -1.04 16.23 -7.36
N THR A 153 -1.53 16.70 -6.20
CA THR A 153 -0.75 16.74 -4.97
C THR A 153 -0.67 15.34 -4.37
N PHE A 154 0.53 14.88 -4.07
CA PHE A 154 0.75 13.59 -3.41
C PHE A 154 0.88 13.73 -1.91
N PHE A 155 0.36 12.75 -1.17
CA PHE A 155 0.47 12.62 0.27
C PHE A 155 1.06 11.26 0.62
N TYR A 156 1.83 11.22 1.72
CA TYR A 156 2.48 10.02 2.24
C TYR A 156 2.27 9.97 3.75
N LEU A 157 1.47 9.04 4.21
CA LEU A 157 1.29 8.72 5.63
C LEU A 157 2.32 7.66 6.01
N SER A 158 3.07 7.87 7.09
CA SER A 158 4.14 6.97 7.53
C SER A 158 4.09 6.75 9.03
N LEU A 159 4.01 5.50 9.43
CA LEU A 159 4.20 5.09 10.81
C LEU A 159 5.58 5.54 11.30
N ARG A 160 5.64 6.04 12.53
CA ARG A 160 6.88 6.36 13.24
C ARG A 160 6.92 5.71 14.60
N SER A 161 8.11 5.42 15.07
CA SER A 161 8.36 5.00 16.44
C SER A 161 9.40 5.88 17.10
N SER A 162 9.35 6.01 18.43
CA SER A 162 10.38 6.72 19.19
C SER A 162 11.58 5.80 19.40
N TRP A 163 12.62 5.98 18.60
CA TRP A 163 13.90 5.32 18.79
C TRP A 163 14.73 6.04 19.91
N PRO A 164 15.46 5.35 20.78
CA PRO A 164 15.64 3.89 20.90
C PRO A 164 14.63 3.22 21.84
N VAL A 165 13.67 3.91 22.40
CA VAL A 165 12.82 3.42 23.49
C VAL A 165 11.55 2.76 23.02
N GLN A 166 11.18 2.90 21.75
CA GLN A 166 10.05 2.23 21.05
C GLN A 166 8.77 2.05 21.89
N THR A 167 8.35 3.13 22.51
CA THR A 167 7.23 3.08 23.45
C THR A 167 5.91 3.41 22.83
N PHE A 168 5.89 3.86 21.56
CA PHE A 168 4.64 4.19 20.89
C PHE A 168 4.78 4.20 19.37
N PHE A 169 3.70 3.81 18.70
CA PHE A 169 3.45 4.06 17.30
C PHE A 169 2.55 5.28 17.14
N CYS A 170 2.90 6.10 16.19
CA CYS A 170 2.19 7.29 15.75
C CYS A 170 2.47 7.50 14.28
N ASP A 171 1.77 8.41 13.63
CA ASP A 171 1.96 8.67 12.22
C ASP A 171 2.43 10.10 11.95
N ASP A 172 3.05 10.28 10.80
CA ASP A 172 3.37 11.58 10.22
C ASP A 172 2.85 11.66 8.80
N MET A 173 2.32 12.83 8.43
CA MET A 173 1.85 13.15 7.09
C MET A 173 2.86 14.01 6.34
N TRP A 174 3.21 13.58 5.15
CA TRP A 174 4.07 14.27 4.20
C TRP A 174 3.28 14.67 2.95
N ARG A 175 3.71 15.74 2.29
CA ARG A 175 3.08 16.24 1.07
C ARG A 175 4.13 16.54 0.01
N SER A 176 3.82 16.22 -1.25
CA SER A 176 4.60 16.60 -2.42
C SER A 176 3.70 17.30 -3.45
N THR A 177 4.14 18.46 -3.92
CA THR A 177 3.46 19.24 -4.97
C THR A 177 4.22 19.21 -6.30
N ASN A 178 5.24 18.35 -6.41
CA ASN A 178 6.10 18.25 -7.59
C ASN A 178 6.23 16.81 -8.13
N GLY A 179 5.14 16.03 -8.00
CA GLY A 179 5.07 14.69 -8.57
C GLY A 179 5.87 13.62 -7.80
N GLY A 180 6.06 13.80 -6.50
CA GLY A 180 6.79 12.84 -5.65
C GLY A 180 8.31 13.08 -5.60
N ALA A 181 8.83 14.10 -6.29
CA ALA A 181 10.27 14.34 -6.33
C ALA A 181 10.84 14.84 -5.00
N THR A 182 10.07 15.64 -4.26
CA THR A 182 10.41 16.09 -2.89
C THR A 182 9.17 16.09 -2.01
N TRP A 183 9.37 15.96 -0.69
CA TRP A 183 8.30 15.83 0.28
C TRP A 183 8.52 16.74 1.48
N ASP A 184 7.47 17.43 1.90
CA ASP A 184 7.44 18.26 3.09
C ASP A 184 6.67 17.56 4.21
N LEU A 185 7.24 17.46 5.41
CA LEU A 185 6.54 17.01 6.61
C LEU A 185 5.54 18.09 7.02
N ILE A 186 4.23 17.82 6.88
CA ILE A 186 3.18 18.81 7.11
C ILE A 186 2.44 18.63 8.44
N SER A 187 2.42 17.44 9.04
CA SER A 187 1.69 17.16 10.29
C SER A 187 2.32 17.76 11.54
N GLY A 188 3.41 18.51 11.39
CA GLY A 188 4.07 19.22 12.48
C GLY A 188 4.64 18.30 13.56
N LYS A 189 4.82 18.86 14.79
CA LYS A 189 5.45 18.13 15.89
C LYS A 189 4.54 17.08 16.55
N GLN A 190 3.23 17.25 16.46
CA GLN A 190 2.26 16.32 17.03
C GLN A 190 2.05 15.07 16.15
N GLY A 191 2.44 15.16 14.88
CA GLY A 191 2.18 14.11 13.91
C GLY A 191 0.71 14.01 13.51
N ALA A 192 0.38 12.95 12.78
CA ALA A 192 -0.98 12.65 12.35
C ALA A 192 -1.80 11.89 13.42
N ILE A 193 -1.24 11.65 14.60
CA ILE A 193 -1.88 11.01 15.77
C ILE A 193 -2.58 9.70 15.35
N GLY A 194 -1.92 8.87 14.57
CA GLY A 194 -2.41 7.56 14.14
C GLY A 194 -1.74 6.42 14.90
N GLY A 195 -1.66 5.27 14.29
CA GLY A 195 -1.12 4.05 14.90
C GLY A 195 -0.74 3.00 13.86
N ASP A 196 -0.57 1.77 14.29
CA ASP A 196 -0.17 0.65 13.45
C ASP A 196 -1.26 0.26 12.44
N LYS A 197 -0.87 -0.28 11.30
CA LYS A 197 -1.76 -0.67 10.19
C LYS A 197 -2.66 0.48 9.71
N GLN A 198 -2.12 1.70 9.79
CA GLN A 198 -2.85 2.89 9.36
C GLN A 198 -3.15 2.86 7.86
N TRP A 199 -4.30 3.41 7.53
CA TRP A 199 -4.69 3.72 6.16
C TRP A 199 -5.39 5.07 6.11
N PHE A 200 -5.30 5.80 5.00
CA PHE A 200 -5.99 7.08 4.89
C PHE A 200 -6.62 7.27 3.51
N THR A 201 -7.61 8.13 3.45
CA THR A 201 -8.22 8.63 2.22
C THR A 201 -8.39 10.14 2.24
N ILE A 202 -8.61 10.71 1.08
CA ILE A 202 -8.82 12.15 0.86
C ILE A 202 -10.23 12.36 0.31
N ASP A 203 -11.02 13.24 0.92
CA ASP A 203 -12.29 13.67 0.35
C ASP A 203 -12.03 14.56 -0.87
N LYS A 204 -12.26 14.00 -2.06
CA LYS A 204 -12.11 14.67 -3.36
C LYS A 204 -13.44 15.22 -3.88
N THR A 205 -14.51 15.16 -3.07
CA THR A 205 -15.81 15.68 -3.45
C THR A 205 -15.84 17.21 -3.42
N GLY A 206 -16.81 17.81 -4.06
CA GLY A 206 -17.05 19.26 -3.96
C GLY A 206 -17.85 19.68 -2.72
N GLY A 207 -18.00 18.77 -1.73
CA GLY A 207 -18.79 18.97 -0.52
C GLY A 207 -18.06 19.76 0.59
N PRO A 208 -18.66 19.82 1.79
CA PRO A 208 -18.08 20.52 2.94
C PRO A 208 -16.75 19.94 3.42
N GLY A 209 -16.51 18.63 3.16
CA GLY A 209 -15.29 17.93 3.51
C GLY A 209 -14.20 17.97 2.46
N HIS A 210 -14.33 18.80 1.42
CA HIS A 210 -13.34 18.87 0.35
C HIS A 210 -11.92 19.05 0.90
N HIS A 211 -11.01 18.15 0.51
CA HIS A 211 -9.63 18.02 0.99
C HIS A 211 -9.48 17.58 2.45
N PHE A 212 -10.56 17.22 3.14
CA PHE A 212 -10.40 16.54 4.43
C PHE A 212 -9.68 15.21 4.22
N GLN A 213 -8.87 14.85 5.20
CA GLN A 213 -8.21 13.55 5.22
C GLN A 213 -8.74 12.76 6.42
N TYR A 214 -9.01 11.49 6.19
CA TYR A 214 -9.51 10.56 7.18
C TYR A 214 -8.52 9.42 7.29
N GLN A 215 -8.17 8.99 8.51
CA GLN A 215 -7.37 7.78 8.71
C GLN A 215 -8.02 6.85 9.71
N SER A 216 -7.83 5.54 9.49
CA SER A 216 -8.12 4.47 10.42
C SER A 216 -6.86 3.66 10.68
N PHE A 217 -6.76 3.06 11.86
CA PHE A 217 -5.58 2.30 12.30
C PHE A 217 -5.98 1.27 13.36
N ASP A 218 -5.10 0.28 13.61
CA ASP A 218 -5.35 -0.78 14.57
C ASP A 218 -5.00 -0.34 15.99
N GLN A 219 -3.78 0.13 16.21
CA GLN A 219 -3.28 0.49 17.52
C GLN A 219 -2.61 1.85 17.47
N SER A 220 -2.97 2.71 18.43
CA SER A 220 -2.23 3.94 18.67
C SER A 220 -1.73 3.97 20.12
N ASN A 221 -0.43 4.16 20.28
CA ASN A 221 0.16 4.41 21.59
C ASN A 221 0.33 5.91 21.87
N CYS A 222 0.09 6.77 20.90
CA CYS A 222 0.17 8.23 21.07
C CYS A 222 -1.15 8.87 21.46
N ALA A 223 -2.27 8.20 21.18
CA ALA A 223 -3.61 8.55 21.65
C ALA A 223 -4.52 7.31 21.60
N GLY A 224 -5.63 7.33 22.30
CA GLY A 224 -6.67 6.28 22.17
C GLY A 224 -7.47 6.43 20.89
N GLY A 225 -8.34 5.43 20.58
CA GLY A 225 -9.20 5.42 19.41
C GLY A 225 -8.56 4.75 18.18
N LEU A 226 -9.36 4.61 17.11
CA LEU A 226 -9.01 3.88 15.89
C LEU A 226 -9.22 4.70 14.62
N PHE A 227 -9.68 5.95 14.77
CA PHE A 227 -10.03 6.84 13.66
C PHE A 227 -9.77 8.29 14.05
N ASN A 228 -9.25 9.08 13.14
CA ASN A 228 -9.27 10.53 13.25
C ASN A 228 -9.34 11.22 11.89
N ARG A 229 -9.46 12.54 11.93
CA ARG A 229 -9.66 13.39 10.77
C ARG A 229 -8.74 14.59 10.81
N SER A 230 -8.31 15.02 9.63
CA SER A 230 -7.74 16.34 9.36
C SER A 230 -8.72 17.14 8.50
N SER A 231 -9.05 18.36 8.90
CA SER A 231 -9.88 19.28 8.12
C SER A 231 -9.07 20.36 7.39
N ASP A 232 -7.76 20.25 7.37
CA ASP A 232 -6.82 21.21 6.77
C ASP A 232 -5.74 20.51 5.89
N ALA A 233 -6.16 19.49 5.15
CA ALA A 233 -5.33 18.74 4.20
C ALA A 233 -4.07 18.11 4.84
N GLY A 234 -4.22 17.51 6.03
CA GLY A 234 -3.18 16.73 6.71
C GLY A 234 -2.25 17.55 7.60
N VAL A 235 -2.50 18.85 7.77
CA VAL A 235 -1.61 19.71 8.59
C VAL A 235 -1.85 19.53 10.08
N THR A 236 -3.12 19.49 10.50
CA THR A 236 -3.49 19.17 11.90
C THR A 236 -4.50 18.04 11.94
N TRP A 237 -4.45 17.25 13.00
CA TRP A 237 -5.29 16.07 13.16
C TRP A 237 -6.08 16.13 14.48
N GLU A 238 -7.32 15.75 14.41
CA GLU A 238 -8.22 15.73 15.57
C GLU A 238 -7.83 14.57 16.52
N THR A 239 -8.31 14.67 17.77
CA THR A 239 -8.15 13.57 18.73
C THR A 239 -8.86 12.32 18.19
N PRO A 240 -8.19 11.16 18.17
CA PRO A 240 -8.80 9.94 17.70
C PRO A 240 -10.04 9.53 18.50
N LEU A 241 -10.95 8.85 17.82
CA LEU A 241 -12.17 8.29 18.37
C LEU A 241 -12.33 6.81 17.96
N ASP A 242 -13.17 6.08 18.67
CA ASP A 242 -13.44 4.68 18.36
C ASP A 242 -14.44 4.54 17.21
N ILE A 243 -14.27 3.49 16.41
CA ILE A 243 -15.28 3.03 15.46
C ILE A 243 -16.02 1.85 16.12
N PRO A 244 -17.37 1.86 16.19
CA PRO A 244 -18.10 0.72 16.75
C PRO A 244 -17.75 -0.59 16.02
N ASN A 245 -17.60 -1.66 16.80
CA ASN A 245 -17.15 -2.99 16.35
C ASN A 245 -15.71 -3.06 15.80
N GLU A 246 -14.95 -1.98 15.93
CA GLU A 246 -13.50 -1.93 15.68
C GLU A 246 -13.07 -2.57 14.35
N PRO A 247 -13.54 -2.08 13.17
CA PRO A 247 -13.07 -2.54 11.87
C PRO A 247 -11.63 -2.08 11.65
N ILE A 248 -10.67 -2.98 11.86
CA ILE A 248 -9.23 -2.77 11.73
C ILE A 248 -8.67 -3.57 10.55
N PHE A 249 -7.40 -3.43 10.23
CA PHE A 249 -6.74 -4.08 9.09
C PHE A 249 -7.45 -3.84 7.75
N GLY A 250 -7.94 -2.61 7.56
CA GLY A 250 -8.68 -2.28 6.36
C GLY A 250 -8.47 -0.86 5.88
N THR A 251 -9.18 -0.52 4.82
CA THR A 251 -9.08 0.78 4.14
C THR A 251 -10.38 1.57 4.22
N LEU A 252 -10.35 2.80 3.75
CA LEU A 252 -11.50 3.71 3.81
C LEU A 252 -11.60 4.53 2.52
N ASP A 253 -12.83 4.95 2.19
CA ASP A 253 -13.11 5.79 1.03
C ASP A 253 -14.33 6.69 1.29
N VAL A 254 -14.55 7.70 0.43
CA VAL A 254 -15.61 8.71 0.56
C VAL A 254 -16.50 8.65 -0.67
N ASP A 255 -17.82 8.55 -0.50
CA ASP A 255 -18.76 8.57 -1.62
C ASP A 255 -18.96 9.97 -2.21
N SER A 256 -19.66 10.08 -3.34
CA SER A 256 -19.91 11.37 -4.01
C SER A 256 -20.76 12.35 -3.20
N ASN A 257 -21.39 11.91 -2.10
CA ASN A 257 -22.15 12.74 -1.17
C ASN A 257 -21.31 13.19 0.03
N GLY A 258 -20.03 12.81 0.10
CA GLY A 258 -19.13 13.11 1.22
C GLY A 258 -19.31 12.18 2.42
N ASN A 259 -20.05 11.07 2.30
CA ASN A 259 -20.10 10.07 3.34
C ASN A 259 -18.80 9.25 3.36
N LEU A 260 -18.19 9.15 4.52
CA LEU A 260 -17.02 8.32 4.74
C LEU A 260 -17.44 6.88 5.03
N TYR A 261 -16.74 5.92 4.42
CA TYR A 261 -16.88 4.50 4.72
C TYR A 261 -15.53 3.92 5.14
N VAL A 262 -15.55 3.08 6.18
CA VAL A 262 -14.38 2.36 6.70
C VAL A 262 -14.70 0.87 6.65
N GLY A 263 -13.87 0.11 5.95
CA GLY A 263 -13.94 -1.36 5.89
C GLY A 263 -12.85 -1.96 6.76
N GLY A 264 -13.07 -3.13 7.33
CA GLY A 264 -12.07 -3.84 8.12
C GLY A 264 -12.68 -4.99 8.91
N GLU A 265 -11.86 -5.69 9.66
CA GLU A 265 -12.26 -6.83 10.48
C GLU A 265 -12.21 -6.48 11.97
N GLY A 266 -13.29 -6.76 12.67
CA GLY A 266 -13.39 -6.76 14.14
C GLY A 266 -13.71 -8.17 14.61
N SER A 267 -14.95 -8.40 15.10
CA SER A 267 -15.44 -9.77 15.38
C SER A 267 -15.89 -10.52 14.11
N THR A 268 -16.07 -9.85 13.03
CA THR A 268 -16.24 -10.23 11.64
C THR A 268 -15.84 -9.01 10.81
N PHE A 269 -15.96 -9.06 9.49
CA PHE A 269 -15.82 -7.84 8.72
C PHE A 269 -16.98 -6.88 8.94
N TYR A 270 -16.69 -5.59 8.89
CA TYR A 270 -17.67 -4.51 8.99
C TYR A 270 -17.43 -3.46 7.93
N CYS A 271 -18.53 -2.84 7.51
CA CYS A 271 -18.52 -1.58 6.78
C CYS A 271 -19.18 -0.52 7.67
N ALA A 272 -18.39 0.44 8.14
CA ALA A 272 -18.84 1.53 9.01
C ALA A 272 -18.95 2.82 8.19
N ARG A 273 -20.08 3.54 8.30
CA ARG A 273 -20.33 4.81 7.63
C ARG A 273 -20.42 5.97 8.61
N SER A 274 -19.83 7.10 8.24
CA SER A 274 -20.04 8.39 8.88
C SER A 274 -20.57 9.40 7.86
N SER A 275 -21.81 9.87 8.05
CA SER A 275 -22.40 10.89 7.18
C SER A 275 -21.98 12.32 7.59
N ASN A 276 -21.45 12.51 8.79
CA ASN A 276 -21.06 13.81 9.32
C ASN A 276 -19.53 14.02 9.42
N ALA A 277 -18.71 13.04 9.01
CA ALA A 277 -17.24 13.19 9.01
C ALA A 277 -16.79 14.38 8.14
N GLN A 278 -17.53 14.70 7.10
CA GLN A 278 -17.30 15.86 6.23
C GLN A 278 -17.61 17.22 6.88
N ILE A 279 -18.19 17.27 8.08
CA ILE A 279 -18.61 18.53 8.74
C ILE A 279 -17.55 18.92 9.78
N GLY A 280 -16.68 19.87 9.45
CA GLY A 280 -15.49 20.21 10.23
C GLY A 280 -15.71 20.70 11.66
N ASN A 281 -16.91 21.21 11.99
CA ASN A 281 -17.24 21.69 13.34
C ASN A 281 -18.07 20.69 14.16
N GLN A 282 -18.21 19.46 13.71
CA GLN A 282 -18.88 18.37 14.39
C GLN A 282 -17.91 17.22 14.64
N THR A 283 -18.01 16.59 15.80
CA THR A 283 -17.31 15.33 16.05
C THR A 283 -17.88 14.25 15.13
N PRO A 284 -17.06 13.53 14.37
CA PRO A 284 -17.52 12.42 13.55
C PRO A 284 -18.25 11.36 14.37
N THR A 285 -19.33 10.84 13.82
CA THR A 285 -20.10 9.70 14.40
C THR A 285 -20.35 8.67 13.32
N PHE A 286 -20.25 7.41 13.68
CA PHE A 286 -20.57 6.31 12.75
C PHE A 286 -22.04 5.95 12.91
N ASP A 287 -22.85 6.43 11.97
CA ASP A 287 -24.33 6.31 11.99
C ASP A 287 -24.82 4.97 11.41
N GLN A 288 -23.94 4.21 10.78
CA GLN A 288 -24.20 2.89 10.24
C GLN A 288 -22.96 2.02 10.43
N VAL A 289 -23.13 0.79 10.97
CA VAL A 289 -22.07 -0.22 11.06
C VAL A 289 -22.69 -1.58 10.75
N ILE A 290 -22.38 -2.11 9.59
CA ILE A 290 -23.00 -3.31 9.03
C ILE A 290 -21.98 -4.45 9.03
N PRO A 291 -22.32 -5.62 9.62
CA PRO A 291 -21.50 -6.81 9.46
C PRO A 291 -21.52 -7.32 8.02
N VAL A 292 -20.36 -7.73 7.51
CA VAL A 292 -20.16 -8.18 6.14
C VAL A 292 -19.61 -9.60 6.15
N ASP A 293 -20.27 -10.51 5.44
CA ASP A 293 -19.76 -11.87 5.24
C ASP A 293 -18.76 -11.88 4.07
N MET A 294 -17.49 -12.08 4.36
CA MET A 294 -16.42 -12.21 3.36
C MET A 294 -16.07 -13.69 3.07
N GLY A 295 -16.78 -14.65 3.65
CA GLY A 295 -16.55 -16.09 3.45
C GLY A 295 -15.35 -16.67 4.20
N GLY A 296 -14.76 -15.93 5.10
CA GLY A 296 -13.62 -16.33 5.95
C GLY A 296 -13.10 -15.14 6.72
N ASP A 297 -12.01 -15.31 7.47
CA ASP A 297 -11.39 -14.30 8.32
C ASP A 297 -10.02 -13.88 7.74
N LEU A 298 -9.53 -12.69 8.07
CA LEU A 298 -8.13 -12.32 7.79
C LEU A 298 -7.19 -13.29 8.52
N SER A 299 -6.02 -13.50 7.97
CA SER A 299 -5.03 -14.38 8.57
C SER A 299 -3.62 -13.82 8.44
N GLY A 300 -2.73 -14.34 9.28
CA GLY A 300 -1.30 -14.09 9.23
C GLY A 300 -0.50 -15.39 9.36
N GLY A 301 0.79 -15.32 9.09
CA GLY A 301 1.68 -16.48 9.11
C GLY A 301 1.56 -17.34 7.85
N GLY A 302 1.87 -18.64 7.96
CA GLY A 302 1.83 -19.55 6.82
C GLY A 302 2.83 -19.16 5.73
N ILE A 303 2.35 -18.72 4.58
CA ILE A 303 3.20 -18.29 3.45
C ILE A 303 4.00 -17.02 3.76
N ASN A 304 3.53 -16.19 4.68
CA ASN A 304 4.16 -14.94 5.12
C ASN A 304 4.40 -15.00 6.64
N PRO A 305 5.45 -15.69 7.12
CA PRO A 305 5.53 -16.21 8.50
C PRO A 305 5.37 -15.18 9.62
N ALA A 306 5.89 -13.97 9.46
CA ALA A 306 5.80 -12.89 10.46
C ALA A 306 4.90 -11.74 10.02
N GLY A 307 4.02 -11.95 9.03
CA GLY A 307 3.14 -10.92 8.49
C GLY A 307 1.72 -11.40 8.27
N LEU A 308 0.88 -10.49 7.82
CA LEU A 308 -0.48 -10.78 7.36
C LEU A 308 -0.44 -11.49 6.00
N THR A 309 -1.53 -12.13 5.63
CA THR A 309 -1.74 -12.66 4.26
C THR A 309 -2.55 -11.68 3.39
N GLY A 310 -2.87 -10.51 3.92
CA GLY A 310 -3.59 -9.42 3.28
C GLY A 310 -4.39 -8.60 4.26
N GLN A 311 -4.96 -7.51 3.76
CA GLN A 311 -5.86 -6.61 4.48
C GLN A 311 -7.21 -6.57 3.76
N CYS A 312 -8.21 -5.92 4.38
CA CYS A 312 -9.50 -5.65 3.76
C CYS A 312 -9.45 -4.34 2.98
N PHE A 313 -9.51 -4.41 1.67
CA PHE A 313 -9.61 -3.23 0.82
C PHE A 313 -11.08 -2.88 0.60
N LEU A 314 -11.45 -1.62 0.88
CA LEU A 314 -12.73 -1.01 0.56
C LEU A 314 -12.49 0.08 -0.47
N ALA A 315 -13.30 0.13 -1.50
CA ALA A 315 -13.31 1.21 -2.48
C ALA A 315 -14.74 1.52 -2.94
N ILE A 316 -14.98 2.74 -3.36
CA ILE A 316 -16.27 3.24 -3.84
C ILE A 316 -16.16 3.57 -5.32
N ASP A 317 -17.23 3.36 -6.06
CA ASP A 317 -17.33 3.72 -7.47
C ASP A 317 -17.57 5.23 -7.62
N HIS A 318 -16.62 5.91 -8.23
CA HIS A 318 -16.66 7.35 -8.53
C HIS A 318 -16.89 7.65 -10.02
N SER A 319 -17.35 6.66 -10.81
CA SER A 319 -17.47 6.79 -12.26
C SER A 319 -18.52 7.82 -12.72
N GLY A 320 -19.44 8.20 -11.83
CA GLY A 320 -20.60 9.02 -12.21
C GLY A 320 -21.61 8.27 -13.08
N GLY A 321 -21.37 6.99 -13.37
CA GLY A 321 -22.22 6.09 -14.15
C GLY A 321 -23.31 5.41 -13.31
N PRO A 322 -23.95 4.36 -13.86
CA PRO A 322 -25.04 3.63 -13.17
C PRO A 322 -24.61 2.93 -11.87
N THR A 323 -23.32 2.68 -11.70
CA THR A 323 -22.73 2.00 -10.55
C THR A 323 -22.09 2.98 -9.54
N ASN A 324 -22.17 4.28 -9.82
CA ASN A 324 -21.62 5.31 -8.94
C ASN A 324 -22.14 5.17 -7.51
N ASN A 325 -21.25 5.30 -6.53
CA ASN A 325 -21.49 5.06 -5.11
C ASN A 325 -21.75 3.58 -4.72
N ASN A 326 -21.59 2.63 -5.62
CA ASN A 326 -21.46 1.24 -5.20
C ASN A 326 -20.23 1.10 -4.29
N ILE A 327 -20.35 0.29 -3.24
CA ILE A 327 -19.27 0.01 -2.31
C ILE A 327 -18.80 -1.40 -2.54
N TYR A 328 -17.50 -1.57 -2.62
CA TYR A 328 -16.85 -2.85 -2.86
C TYR A 328 -15.88 -3.16 -1.73
N MET A 329 -15.83 -4.42 -1.31
CA MET A 329 -14.81 -4.90 -0.38
C MET A 329 -14.16 -6.17 -0.95
N LEU A 330 -12.84 -6.25 -0.83
CA LEU A 330 -12.04 -7.39 -1.25
C LEU A 330 -10.99 -7.69 -0.19
N ALA A 331 -10.78 -8.96 0.10
CA ALA A 331 -9.74 -9.42 1.01
C ALA A 331 -9.26 -10.82 0.63
N SER A 332 -8.00 -11.12 0.95
CA SER A 332 -7.53 -12.51 1.04
C SER A 332 -7.92 -13.07 2.40
N VAL A 333 -8.89 -13.97 2.43
CA VAL A 333 -9.42 -14.55 3.66
C VAL A 333 -9.10 -16.03 3.78
N LEU A 334 -9.06 -16.54 4.99
CA LEU A 334 -8.95 -17.96 5.32
C LEU A 334 -10.36 -18.54 5.50
N PRO A 335 -10.92 -19.27 4.53
CA PRO A 335 -12.24 -19.87 4.68
C PRO A 335 -12.28 -20.92 5.79
N PRO A 336 -13.43 -21.14 6.45
CA PRO A 336 -13.57 -22.15 7.48
C PRO A 336 -13.14 -23.55 7.02
N GLY A 337 -12.20 -24.16 7.76
CA GLY A 337 -11.71 -25.52 7.49
C GLY A 337 -10.63 -25.61 6.40
N GLN A 338 -10.19 -24.50 5.83
CA GLN A 338 -9.05 -24.44 4.92
C GLN A 338 -7.76 -24.05 5.66
N SER A 339 -6.61 -24.25 5.01
CA SER A 339 -5.28 -23.87 5.51
C SER A 339 -4.59 -22.83 4.63
N THR A 340 -5.24 -22.40 3.58
CA THR A 340 -4.76 -21.42 2.60
C THR A 340 -5.85 -20.39 2.32
N THR A 341 -5.45 -19.19 1.93
CA THR A 341 -6.38 -18.07 1.71
C THR A 341 -6.96 -18.08 0.31
N GLU A 342 -8.13 -17.45 0.17
CA GLU A 342 -8.86 -17.19 -1.08
C GLU A 342 -9.07 -15.69 -1.23
N VAL A 343 -9.06 -15.17 -2.46
CA VAL A 343 -9.44 -13.77 -2.73
C VAL A 343 -10.95 -13.68 -2.86
N MET A 344 -11.57 -13.06 -1.87
CA MET A 344 -13.02 -12.92 -1.78
C MET A 344 -13.46 -11.47 -1.98
N PHE A 345 -14.61 -11.31 -2.61
CA PHE A 345 -15.17 -10.02 -2.99
C PHE A 345 -16.65 -9.96 -2.63
N VAL A 346 -17.10 -8.79 -2.15
CA VAL A 346 -18.51 -8.46 -1.95
C VAL A 346 -18.79 -7.05 -2.45
N ARG A 347 -20.07 -6.76 -2.71
CA ARG A 347 -20.52 -5.45 -3.17
C ARG A 347 -21.83 -5.03 -2.49
N SER A 348 -21.99 -3.74 -2.30
CA SER A 348 -23.23 -3.08 -1.91
C SER A 348 -23.66 -2.08 -2.97
N THR A 349 -24.96 -2.02 -3.26
CA THR A 349 -25.58 -1.07 -4.19
C THR A 349 -26.59 -0.16 -3.51
N ASP A 350 -26.64 -0.18 -2.19
CA ASP A 350 -27.63 0.52 -1.36
C ASP A 350 -26.99 1.36 -0.23
N GLY A 351 -25.75 1.82 -0.46
CA GLY A 351 -25.03 2.67 0.50
C GLY A 351 -24.52 1.89 1.71
N GLY A 352 -24.14 0.62 1.54
CA GLY A 352 -23.56 -0.23 2.58
C GLY A 352 -24.60 -0.80 3.55
N LEU A 353 -25.91 -0.76 3.25
CA LEU A 353 -26.95 -1.34 4.09
C LEU A 353 -27.00 -2.87 3.97
N THR A 354 -26.76 -3.37 2.76
CA THR A 354 -26.65 -4.81 2.49
C THR A 354 -25.49 -5.10 1.54
N PHE A 355 -24.93 -6.29 1.66
CA PHE A 355 -23.86 -6.78 0.79
C PHE A 355 -24.27 -8.07 0.09
N SER A 356 -23.72 -8.30 -1.10
CA SER A 356 -23.87 -9.57 -1.81
C SER A 356 -23.30 -10.73 -1.00
N ALA A 357 -23.68 -11.95 -1.34
CA ALA A 357 -22.93 -13.12 -0.90
C ALA A 357 -21.45 -13.01 -1.37
N PRO A 358 -20.50 -13.54 -0.58
CA PRO A 358 -19.08 -13.50 -0.94
C PRO A 358 -18.82 -14.28 -2.23
N LEU A 359 -18.08 -13.66 -3.15
CA LEU A 359 -17.69 -14.22 -4.43
C LEU A 359 -16.18 -14.45 -4.44
N ARG A 360 -15.74 -15.68 -4.65
CA ARG A 360 -14.34 -15.99 -4.88
C ARG A 360 -13.94 -15.56 -6.30
N ILE A 361 -12.88 -14.76 -6.43
CA ILE A 361 -12.42 -14.26 -7.73
C ILE A 361 -11.22 -15.03 -8.30
N ASN A 362 -10.42 -15.72 -7.48
CA ASN A 362 -9.42 -16.66 -7.99
C ASN A 362 -10.13 -17.90 -8.56
N ASP A 363 -9.82 -18.23 -9.82
CA ASP A 363 -10.59 -19.19 -10.63
C ASP A 363 -9.97 -20.60 -10.75
N ASP A 364 -8.85 -20.84 -10.07
CA ASP A 364 -8.17 -22.12 -10.10
C ASP A 364 -8.97 -23.25 -9.45
N THR A 365 -8.83 -24.46 -10.00
CA THR A 365 -9.56 -25.64 -9.53
C THR A 365 -8.95 -26.24 -8.24
N ASN A 366 -7.67 -25.97 -7.97
CA ASN A 366 -6.94 -26.48 -6.83
C ASN A 366 -6.86 -25.47 -5.66
N HIS A 367 -7.75 -24.48 -5.67
CA HIS A 367 -7.73 -23.32 -4.78
C HIS A 367 -7.53 -23.68 -3.30
N GLN A 368 -8.19 -24.73 -2.78
CA GLN A 368 -8.13 -25.13 -1.37
C GLN A 368 -6.74 -25.59 -0.90
N SER A 369 -5.78 -25.80 -1.81
CA SER A 369 -4.42 -26.22 -1.51
C SER A 369 -3.38 -25.20 -1.95
N LYS A 370 -3.81 -24.04 -2.45
CA LYS A 370 -2.97 -23.00 -3.00
C LYS A 370 -3.21 -21.69 -2.26
N TRP A 371 -2.17 -20.89 -2.12
CA TRP A 371 -2.27 -19.58 -1.50
C TRP A 371 -2.69 -18.53 -2.52
N HIS A 372 -3.67 -17.69 -2.13
CA HIS A 372 -4.12 -16.51 -2.86
C HIS A 372 -4.10 -15.36 -1.86
N TRP A 373 -3.00 -14.62 -1.83
CA TRP A 373 -2.69 -13.71 -0.74
C TRP A 373 -2.31 -12.31 -1.22
N PHE A 374 -2.39 -11.31 -0.35
CA PHE A 374 -2.27 -9.88 -0.67
C PHE A 374 -3.27 -9.42 -1.73
N GLY A 375 -4.50 -9.96 -1.71
CA GLY A 375 -5.55 -9.48 -2.60
C GLY A 375 -5.83 -8.00 -2.36
N THR A 376 -5.77 -7.22 -3.43
CA THR A 376 -6.09 -5.79 -3.46
C THR A 376 -6.77 -5.43 -4.77
N PHE A 377 -7.49 -4.31 -4.79
CA PHE A 377 -8.19 -3.86 -5.99
C PHE A 377 -8.33 -2.34 -6.03
N SER A 378 -8.70 -1.84 -7.19
CA SER A 378 -9.02 -0.43 -7.44
C SER A 378 -10.21 -0.31 -8.36
N VAL A 379 -10.97 0.78 -8.25
CA VAL A 379 -12.05 1.14 -9.16
C VAL A 379 -11.51 2.17 -10.14
N ALA A 380 -11.61 1.89 -11.42
CA ALA A 380 -11.23 2.81 -12.48
C ALA A 380 -12.28 3.93 -12.67
N PRO A 381 -11.92 5.07 -13.28
CA PRO A 381 -12.86 6.18 -13.51
C PRO A 381 -14.07 5.81 -14.36
N ASP A 382 -14.02 4.75 -15.16
CA ASP A 382 -15.10 4.20 -15.94
C ASP A 382 -15.97 3.14 -15.19
N GLY A 383 -15.67 2.87 -13.91
CA GLY A 383 -16.35 1.89 -13.07
C GLY A 383 -15.82 0.46 -13.22
N ARG A 384 -14.78 0.21 -14.00
CA ARG A 384 -14.09 -1.07 -14.06
C ARG A 384 -13.39 -1.35 -12.73
N LEU A 385 -13.47 -2.60 -12.27
CA LEU A 385 -12.74 -3.10 -11.12
C LEU A 385 -11.50 -3.85 -11.62
N ASP A 386 -10.33 -3.52 -11.11
CA ASP A 386 -9.08 -4.21 -11.38
C ASP A 386 -8.55 -4.80 -10.08
N ALA A 387 -8.32 -6.11 -10.01
CA ALA A 387 -7.81 -6.81 -8.82
C ALA A 387 -6.51 -7.53 -9.11
N VAL A 388 -5.58 -7.49 -8.14
CA VAL A 388 -4.32 -8.23 -8.17
C VAL A 388 -4.09 -8.95 -6.85
N TRP A 389 -3.35 -10.06 -6.89
CA TRP A 389 -2.97 -10.84 -5.70
C TRP A 389 -1.75 -11.70 -6.02
N TYR A 390 -1.09 -12.20 -4.99
CA TYR A 390 -0.10 -13.27 -5.14
C TYR A 390 -0.77 -14.63 -5.13
N ASP A 391 -0.27 -15.52 -5.98
CA ASP A 391 -0.90 -16.81 -6.24
C ASP A 391 0.16 -17.90 -6.42
N THR A 392 -0.03 -19.02 -5.75
CA THR A 392 0.88 -20.17 -5.82
C THR A 392 0.37 -21.30 -6.73
N ARG A 393 -0.72 -21.07 -7.51
CA ARG A 393 -1.35 -22.12 -8.34
C ARG A 393 -0.39 -22.83 -9.29
N ASN A 394 0.62 -22.12 -9.81
CA ASN A 394 1.61 -22.65 -10.74
C ASN A 394 2.84 -23.25 -10.04
N ALA A 395 2.97 -23.10 -8.73
CA ALA A 395 4.12 -23.58 -7.97
C ALA A 395 3.95 -25.03 -7.51
N ALA A 396 4.98 -25.86 -7.72
CA ALA A 396 5.00 -27.22 -7.20
C ALA A 396 5.23 -27.27 -5.67
N ASN A 397 5.97 -26.30 -5.13
CA ASN A 397 6.29 -26.22 -3.70
C ASN A 397 5.25 -25.49 -2.86
N ASN A 398 4.17 -24.99 -3.48
CA ASN A 398 3.10 -24.19 -2.87
C ASN A 398 3.60 -22.97 -2.05
N ARG A 399 4.73 -22.38 -2.48
CA ARG A 399 5.37 -21.20 -1.87
C ARG A 399 5.73 -20.17 -2.92
N ASP A 400 6.37 -20.58 -4.01
CA ASP A 400 6.72 -19.67 -5.08
C ASP A 400 5.45 -19.02 -5.62
N SER A 401 5.44 -17.72 -5.65
CA SER A 401 4.28 -16.90 -5.95
C SER A 401 4.46 -16.16 -7.27
N GLN A 402 3.35 -15.84 -7.92
CA GLN A 402 3.27 -14.92 -9.06
C GLN A 402 2.22 -13.87 -8.76
N LEU A 403 2.38 -12.68 -9.29
CA LEU A 403 1.32 -11.69 -9.32
C LEU A 403 0.28 -12.10 -10.35
N PHE A 404 -0.98 -12.20 -9.94
CA PHE A 404 -2.14 -12.47 -10.79
C PHE A 404 -3.03 -11.25 -10.90
N TYR A 405 -3.78 -11.17 -11.99
CA TYR A 405 -4.69 -10.09 -12.32
C TYR A 405 -6.03 -10.63 -12.83
N SER A 406 -7.10 -9.95 -12.44
CA SER A 406 -8.44 -10.12 -12.99
C SER A 406 -9.18 -8.78 -12.97
N PHE A 407 -10.18 -8.60 -13.83
CA PHE A 407 -10.98 -7.39 -13.89
C PHE A 407 -12.47 -7.70 -14.07
N SER A 408 -13.31 -6.75 -13.68
CA SER A 408 -14.76 -6.78 -13.88
C SER A 408 -15.22 -5.47 -14.53
N THR A 409 -16.16 -5.56 -15.46
CA THR A 409 -16.82 -4.41 -16.12
C THR A 409 -18.32 -4.35 -15.82
N ASP A 410 -18.80 -5.16 -14.89
CA ASP A 410 -20.21 -5.28 -14.51
C ASP A 410 -20.42 -5.13 -12.99
N ALA A 411 -19.61 -4.24 -12.38
CA ALA A 411 -19.63 -3.95 -10.94
C ALA A 411 -19.38 -5.20 -10.07
N GLY A 412 -18.49 -6.09 -10.48
CA GLY A 412 -18.11 -7.27 -9.72
C GLY A 412 -19.12 -8.42 -9.75
N VAL A 413 -20.07 -8.42 -10.70
CA VAL A 413 -20.99 -9.56 -10.91
C VAL A 413 -20.23 -10.74 -11.50
N THR A 414 -19.40 -10.45 -12.50
CA THR A 414 -18.51 -11.43 -13.13
C THR A 414 -17.09 -10.88 -13.23
N TRP A 415 -16.12 -11.77 -13.23
CA TRP A 415 -14.70 -11.45 -13.33
C TRP A 415 -14.08 -12.14 -14.55
N SER A 416 -13.09 -11.49 -15.13
CA SER A 416 -12.32 -12.07 -16.23
C SER A 416 -11.55 -13.30 -15.75
N SER A 417 -11.19 -14.20 -16.68
CA SER A 417 -10.24 -15.27 -16.36
C SER A 417 -8.96 -14.68 -15.78
N ASN A 418 -8.43 -15.34 -14.77
CA ASN A 418 -7.22 -14.85 -14.08
C ASN A 418 -5.97 -15.06 -14.94
N VAL A 419 -5.09 -14.06 -14.96
CA VAL A 419 -3.83 -14.13 -15.70
C VAL A 419 -2.65 -13.83 -14.80
N ALA A 420 -1.57 -14.62 -14.92
CA ALA A 420 -0.31 -14.26 -14.32
C ALA A 420 0.29 -13.04 -15.04
N VAL A 421 0.82 -12.09 -14.29
CA VAL A 421 1.39 -10.84 -14.81
C VAL A 421 2.84 -10.61 -14.38
N SER A 422 3.43 -11.55 -13.64
CA SER A 422 4.84 -11.54 -13.26
C SER A 422 5.49 -12.91 -13.43
N ASN A 423 6.82 -12.94 -13.46
CA ASN A 423 7.58 -14.17 -13.23
C ASN A 423 7.32 -14.70 -11.82
N SER A 424 7.60 -16.00 -11.62
CA SER A 424 7.56 -16.64 -10.31
C SER A 424 8.74 -16.16 -9.45
N PHE A 425 8.48 -15.97 -8.15
CA PHE A 425 9.49 -15.64 -7.16
C PHE A 425 9.23 -16.38 -5.85
N ASP A 426 10.29 -16.65 -5.08
CA ASP A 426 10.20 -17.25 -3.74
C ASP A 426 10.08 -16.13 -2.69
N PRO A 427 8.90 -15.90 -2.09
CA PRO A 427 8.70 -14.82 -1.14
C PRO A 427 9.46 -14.99 0.17
N SER A 428 10.09 -16.14 0.39
CA SER A 428 10.90 -16.43 1.60
C SER A 428 12.38 -16.06 1.47
N GLN A 429 12.79 -15.53 0.33
CA GLN A 429 14.16 -15.09 0.09
C GLN A 429 14.33 -13.60 0.43
N GLY A 430 15.54 -13.19 0.78
CA GLY A 430 15.92 -11.79 0.93
C GLY A 430 15.27 -11.06 2.11
N TYR A 431 14.62 -11.77 3.02
CA TYR A 431 14.03 -11.14 4.19
C TYR A 431 15.03 -10.28 4.96
N PRO A 432 14.66 -9.05 5.35
CA PRO A 432 15.36 -8.36 6.41
C PRO A 432 15.27 -9.18 7.70
N ASN A 433 15.83 -8.73 8.81
CA ASN A 433 15.70 -9.41 10.11
C ASN A 433 14.25 -9.43 10.61
N GLN A 434 13.32 -9.79 9.71
CA GLN A 434 11.90 -9.97 9.89
C GLN A 434 11.39 -10.91 8.78
N SER A 435 10.88 -12.08 9.12
CA SER A 435 10.52 -13.13 8.16
C SER A 435 9.19 -12.84 7.45
N LYS A 436 9.10 -11.74 6.71
CA LYS A 436 7.93 -11.39 5.88
C LYS A 436 8.31 -10.50 4.70
N ILE A 437 7.55 -10.57 3.61
CA ILE A 437 7.64 -9.71 2.43
C ILE A 437 6.68 -8.50 2.52
N GLY A 438 6.40 -8.05 3.73
CA GLY A 438 5.41 -7.01 4.00
C GLY A 438 4.05 -7.57 4.40
N ASP A 439 3.03 -6.71 4.41
CA ASP A 439 1.65 -7.06 4.78
C ASP A 439 0.64 -6.74 3.67
N TYR A 440 1.03 -6.00 2.62
CA TYR A 440 0.17 -5.61 1.51
C TYR A 440 0.96 -5.21 0.24
N ILE A 441 0.23 -5.14 -0.86
CA ILE A 441 0.58 -4.52 -2.15
C ILE A 441 -0.59 -3.65 -2.59
N THR A 442 -0.41 -2.77 -3.57
CA THR A 442 -1.49 -1.88 -4.01
C THR A 442 -1.57 -1.70 -5.52
N ILE A 443 -2.78 -1.33 -5.97
CA ILE A 443 -3.09 -1.00 -7.36
C ILE A 443 -3.88 0.32 -7.40
N VAL A 444 -3.61 1.16 -8.40
CA VAL A 444 -4.41 2.34 -8.75
C VAL A 444 -4.79 2.25 -10.22
N SER A 445 -6.09 2.19 -10.49
CA SER A 445 -6.63 2.05 -11.84
C SER A 445 -6.85 3.40 -12.52
N ASP A 446 -6.68 3.43 -13.83
CA ASP A 446 -7.12 4.49 -14.73
C ASP A 446 -8.02 3.91 -15.84
N GLU A 447 -8.45 4.72 -16.81
CA GLU A 447 -9.37 4.28 -17.87
C GLU A 447 -8.82 3.11 -18.72
N THR A 448 -7.52 2.86 -18.73
CA THR A 448 -6.88 1.88 -19.61
C THR A 448 -6.32 0.66 -18.90
N GLY A 449 -6.26 0.65 -17.57
CA GLY A 449 -5.75 -0.46 -16.77
C GLY A 449 -5.36 -0.06 -15.36
N GLY A 450 -4.54 -0.86 -14.68
CA GLY A 450 -4.07 -0.65 -13.32
C GLY A 450 -2.57 -0.46 -13.24
N ASN A 451 -2.14 0.44 -12.38
CA ASN A 451 -0.76 0.68 -11.98
C ASN A 451 -0.52 -0.08 -10.67
N VAL A 452 0.35 -1.06 -10.66
CA VAL A 452 0.57 -1.95 -9.51
C VAL A 452 1.96 -1.72 -8.92
N ALA A 453 2.02 -1.50 -7.61
CA ALA A 453 3.24 -1.61 -6.83
C ALA A 453 3.22 -2.90 -6.01
N TYR A 454 4.28 -3.69 -6.08
CA TYR A 454 4.37 -4.95 -5.38
C TYR A 454 5.82 -5.31 -5.04
N SER A 455 6.03 -6.16 -4.05
CA SER A 455 7.35 -6.64 -3.65
C SER A 455 7.60 -8.03 -4.25
N ALA A 456 8.82 -8.28 -4.73
CA ALA A 456 9.20 -9.58 -5.26
C ALA A 456 10.70 -9.81 -5.12
N THR A 457 11.15 -11.05 -5.37
CA THR A 457 12.54 -11.47 -5.18
C THR A 457 13.16 -11.90 -6.51
N PHE A 458 13.33 -10.95 -7.43
CA PHE A 458 13.88 -11.25 -8.75
C PHE A 458 15.40 -11.03 -8.86
N ASN A 459 15.97 -10.09 -8.08
CA ASN A 459 17.41 -9.86 -8.04
C ASN A 459 18.13 -10.94 -7.24
N PHE A 460 19.37 -11.22 -7.60
CA PHE A 460 20.23 -12.15 -6.90
C PHE A 460 21.39 -11.43 -6.23
N ASN A 461 21.57 -11.68 -4.94
CA ASN A 461 22.67 -11.12 -4.16
C ASN A 461 23.85 -12.13 -4.18
N PRO A 462 24.95 -11.82 -4.88
CA PRO A 462 26.09 -12.72 -4.96
C PRO A 462 26.86 -12.85 -3.63
N ASN A 463 26.65 -11.91 -2.69
CA ASN A 463 27.37 -11.88 -1.42
C ASN A 463 26.84 -12.90 -0.41
N ASN A 464 25.54 -13.22 -0.47
CA ASN A 464 24.91 -14.17 0.44
C ASN A 464 24.29 -15.39 -0.27
N GLY A 465 24.25 -15.40 -1.61
CA GLY A 465 23.71 -16.49 -2.42
C GLY A 465 22.17 -16.60 -2.38
N GLN A 466 21.47 -15.54 -2.01
CA GLN A 466 20.00 -15.48 -1.95
C GLN A 466 19.45 -14.47 -2.96
N GLN A 467 18.15 -14.55 -3.22
CA GLN A 467 17.43 -13.50 -3.93
C GLN A 467 17.23 -12.30 -2.98
N GLU A 468 17.02 -11.11 -3.55
CA GLU A 468 16.76 -9.86 -2.83
C GLU A 468 15.28 -9.49 -2.90
N GLU A 469 14.78 -8.89 -1.84
CA GLU A 469 13.42 -8.41 -1.72
C GLU A 469 13.36 -6.95 -2.15
N ASP A 470 12.76 -6.70 -3.31
CA ASP A 470 12.68 -5.39 -3.94
C ASP A 470 11.25 -5.00 -4.27
N VAL A 471 11.03 -3.70 -4.46
CA VAL A 471 9.77 -3.14 -4.95
C VAL A 471 9.79 -3.02 -6.47
N TYR A 472 8.71 -3.48 -7.07
CA TYR A 472 8.48 -3.45 -8.52
C TYR A 472 7.21 -2.71 -8.87
N TYR A 473 7.21 -2.11 -10.04
CA TYR A 473 6.04 -1.57 -10.71
C TYR A 473 5.71 -2.41 -11.93
N VAL A 474 4.43 -2.72 -12.14
CA VAL A 474 3.92 -3.32 -13.39
C VAL A 474 2.62 -2.65 -13.81
N ARG A 475 2.45 -2.46 -15.11
CA ARG A 475 1.18 -2.04 -15.71
C ARG A 475 0.36 -3.26 -16.08
N VAL A 476 -0.88 -3.35 -15.57
CA VAL A 476 -1.86 -4.39 -15.94
C VAL A 476 -3.00 -3.75 -16.72
N PHE A 477 -3.63 -4.50 -17.63
CA PHE A 477 -4.72 -3.96 -18.46
C PHE A 477 -5.64 -5.08 -18.99
N PRO A 478 -6.95 -4.77 -19.19
CA PRO A 478 -7.86 -5.67 -19.89
C PRO A 478 -7.35 -5.99 -21.30
N GLY A 479 -7.41 -7.25 -21.70
CA GLY A 479 -6.93 -7.68 -23.03
C GLY A 479 -5.46 -8.11 -23.06
N GLY A 480 -4.70 -7.97 -21.97
CA GLY A 480 -3.37 -8.61 -21.79
C GLY A 480 -3.47 -10.14 -21.79
N GLN A 481 -4.66 -10.69 -21.92
CA GLN A 481 -4.94 -12.12 -22.04
C GLN A 481 -4.60 -12.59 -23.46
N GLY A 482 -3.51 -13.35 -23.60
CA GLY A 482 -3.35 -14.25 -24.72
C GLY A 482 -2.55 -13.81 -25.93
N ALA A 483 -1.61 -12.88 -25.81
CA ALA A 483 -0.48 -12.90 -26.72
C ALA A 483 0.49 -13.99 -26.23
N THR A 484 0.40 -15.21 -26.77
CA THR A 484 1.54 -16.13 -26.73
C THR A 484 2.75 -15.34 -27.17
N PRO A 485 3.83 -15.24 -26.35
CA PRO A 485 4.99 -14.46 -26.76
C PRO A 485 5.48 -15.01 -28.09
N THR A 486 5.38 -14.20 -29.14
CA THR A 486 6.11 -14.48 -30.36
C THR A 486 7.57 -14.43 -29.94
N PRO A 487 8.35 -15.51 -30.12
CA PRO A 487 9.74 -15.51 -29.69
C PRO A 487 10.40 -14.29 -30.33
N THR A 488 10.87 -13.37 -29.53
CA THR A 488 11.69 -12.25 -29.98
C THR A 488 12.85 -12.88 -30.74
N PRO A 489 13.06 -12.55 -32.02
CA PRO A 489 14.19 -13.12 -32.74
C PRO A 489 15.44 -12.82 -31.92
N THR A 490 16.10 -13.87 -31.44
CA THR A 490 17.39 -13.78 -30.79
C THR A 490 18.28 -12.98 -31.72
N ALA A 491 18.74 -11.81 -31.28
CA ALA A 491 19.63 -10.99 -32.08
C ALA A 491 20.79 -11.89 -32.50
N SER A 492 20.89 -12.15 -33.79
CA SER A 492 22.03 -12.87 -34.36
C SER A 492 23.28 -12.13 -33.91
N PRO A 493 24.29 -12.80 -33.36
CA PRO A 493 25.49 -12.13 -32.89
C PRO A 493 26.02 -11.29 -34.03
N THR A 494 26.03 -9.98 -33.87
CA THR A 494 26.68 -9.06 -34.80
C THR A 494 28.13 -9.48 -34.89
N ALA A 495 28.57 -9.85 -36.07
CA ALA A 495 29.94 -10.26 -36.33
C ALA A 495 30.88 -9.20 -35.75
N THR A 496 31.70 -9.60 -34.78
CA THR A 496 32.76 -8.73 -34.23
C THR A 496 33.62 -8.28 -35.39
N PRO A 497 33.81 -6.98 -35.63
CA PRO A 497 34.66 -6.52 -36.71
C PRO A 497 36.08 -7.04 -36.44
N THR A 498 36.61 -7.81 -37.40
CA THR A 498 38.01 -8.28 -37.39
C THR A 498 38.90 -7.04 -37.40
N ALA A 499 39.73 -6.91 -36.37
CA ALA A 499 40.65 -5.78 -36.26
C ALA A 499 41.54 -5.70 -37.52
N THR A 500 41.41 -4.63 -38.25
CA THR A 500 42.33 -4.29 -39.34
C THR A 500 43.72 -4.02 -38.74
N PRO A 501 44.83 -4.63 -39.24
CA PRO A 501 46.13 -4.38 -38.66
C PRO A 501 46.51 -2.90 -38.83
N THR A 502 46.70 -2.22 -37.72
CA THR A 502 47.18 -0.82 -37.67
C THR A 502 48.62 -0.79 -38.15
N ALA A 503 48.90 0.01 -39.14
CA ALA A 503 50.26 0.24 -39.64
C ALA A 503 51.17 0.72 -38.51
N THR A 504 52.29 0.02 -38.31
CA THR A 504 53.33 0.38 -37.33
C THR A 504 53.99 1.68 -37.77
N VAL A 505 53.73 2.78 -37.09
CA VAL A 505 54.46 4.05 -37.30
C VAL A 505 55.83 3.96 -36.63
N THR A 506 56.86 4.19 -37.43
CA THR A 506 58.25 4.32 -36.96
C THR A 506 58.35 5.50 -35.99
N PRO A 507 58.98 5.36 -34.82
CA PRO A 507 59.05 6.47 -33.86
C PRO A 507 59.96 7.57 -34.39
N THR A 508 59.38 8.78 -34.55
CA THR A 508 60.14 10.03 -34.78
C THR A 508 60.73 10.49 -33.45
N ALA A 509 62.03 10.83 -33.46
CA ALA A 509 62.76 11.25 -32.25
C ALA A 509 62.07 12.46 -31.58
N THR A 510 61.76 12.32 -30.30
CA THR A 510 61.20 13.38 -29.43
C THR A 510 62.30 14.37 -29.07
N PRO A 511 62.10 15.67 -29.24
CA PRO A 511 63.08 16.67 -28.76
C PRO A 511 63.07 16.71 -27.22
N THR A 512 64.25 16.77 -26.60
CA THR A 512 64.50 16.89 -25.19
C THR A 512 63.89 18.18 -24.63
N PRO A 513 63.06 18.16 -23.58
CA PRO A 513 62.51 19.38 -23.02
C PRO A 513 63.58 20.18 -22.30
N THR A 514 63.61 21.49 -22.56
CA THR A 514 64.39 22.48 -21.81
C THR A 514 63.81 22.65 -20.40
N PRO A 515 64.58 22.73 -19.33
CA PRO A 515 64.07 22.87 -17.97
C PRO A 515 63.39 24.22 -17.78
N THR A 516 62.09 24.18 -17.45
CA THR A 516 61.30 25.35 -17.01
C THR A 516 61.59 25.65 -15.57
N ALA A 517 61.84 26.93 -15.29
CA ALA A 517 62.13 27.42 -13.93
C ALA A 517 60.98 27.13 -12.95
N THR A 518 61.30 26.48 -11.84
CA THR A 518 60.37 26.18 -10.73
C THR A 518 60.14 27.47 -9.95
N PHE A 519 58.89 27.95 -9.90
CA PHE A 519 58.50 29.01 -9.00
C PHE A 519 58.32 28.42 -7.57
N THR A 520 59.05 28.99 -6.62
CA THR A 520 58.89 28.69 -5.21
C THR A 520 57.59 29.33 -4.69
N PRO A 521 56.65 28.59 -4.10
CA PRO A 521 55.43 29.20 -3.55
C PRO A 521 55.78 30.04 -2.30
N THR A 522 55.40 31.32 -2.35
CA THR A 522 55.44 32.23 -1.19
C THR A 522 54.40 31.80 -0.17
N ALA A 523 54.80 31.57 1.07
CA ALA A 523 53.91 31.18 2.14
C ALA A 523 52.89 32.29 2.46
N THR A 524 51.61 31.97 2.36
CA THR A 524 50.52 32.84 2.84
C THR A 524 50.50 32.86 4.37
N PRO A 525 50.43 34.01 5.01
CA PRO A 525 50.38 34.05 6.48
C PRO A 525 49.06 33.48 6.99
N ARG A 526 49.16 32.61 7.98
CA ARG A 526 48.07 31.99 8.72
C ARG A 526 47.31 33.08 9.51
N PRO A 527 45.96 33.14 9.45
CA PRO A 527 45.21 34.09 10.28
C PRO A 527 45.35 33.77 11.76
N THR A 528 45.57 34.79 12.54
CA THR A 528 45.65 34.76 14.00
C THR A 528 44.28 34.42 14.58
N PRO A 529 44.17 33.49 15.54
CA PRO A 529 42.89 33.18 16.16
C PRO A 529 42.42 34.35 17.04
N THR A 530 41.19 34.76 16.85
CA THR A 530 40.49 35.75 17.69
C THR A 530 40.27 35.16 19.10
N PRO A 531 40.52 35.90 20.17
CA PRO A 531 40.28 35.41 21.53
C PRO A 531 38.78 35.15 21.74
N ARG A 532 38.46 33.96 22.24
CA ARG A 532 37.13 33.58 22.66
C ARG A 532 36.76 34.31 23.93
N SER A 533 35.68 35.07 23.95
CA SER A 533 35.16 35.70 25.17
C SER A 533 34.72 34.64 26.17
N GLU A 534 35.15 34.74 27.41
CA GLU A 534 34.72 33.88 28.52
C GLU A 534 33.21 34.06 28.78
N PRO A 535 32.47 32.99 29.08
CA PRO A 535 31.08 33.11 29.46
C PRO A 535 30.94 33.71 30.85
N THR A 536 30.08 34.71 30.97
CA THR A 536 29.70 35.35 32.24
C THR A 536 29.07 34.31 33.19
N PRO A 537 29.48 34.23 34.47
CA PRO A 537 28.87 33.28 35.41
C PRO A 537 27.41 33.61 35.67
N ARG A 538 26.55 32.60 35.49
CA ARG A 538 25.12 32.68 35.77
C ARG A 538 24.89 32.76 37.28
N ALA A 539 24.19 33.77 37.74
CA ALA A 539 23.82 33.93 39.15
C ALA A 539 22.96 32.74 39.63
N ARG A 540 23.33 32.22 40.80
CA ARG A 540 22.63 31.10 41.46
C ARG A 540 21.26 31.59 41.97
N PRO A 541 20.14 30.88 41.75
CA PRO A 541 18.85 31.27 42.34
C PRO A 541 18.88 31.21 43.86
N THR A 542 18.34 32.21 44.51
CA THR A 542 18.14 32.26 45.96
C THR A 542 17.07 31.27 46.38
N PRO A 543 17.24 30.44 47.43
CA PRO A 543 16.19 29.54 47.90
C PRO A 543 15.01 30.32 48.49
N ALA A 544 13.81 29.85 48.20
CA ALA A 544 12.58 30.37 48.79
C ALA A 544 12.51 30.12 50.31
N PRO A 545 11.94 31.04 51.11
CA PRO A 545 11.80 30.84 52.54
C PRO A 545 10.87 29.68 52.88
N ARG A 546 11.30 28.83 53.82
CA ARG A 546 10.43 27.77 54.42
C ARG A 546 9.36 28.45 55.26
N LEU A 547 8.08 28.19 54.95
CA LEU A 547 7.00 28.46 55.87
C LEU A 547 7.09 27.47 57.03
N ALA A 548 7.12 27.99 58.22
CA ALA A 548 6.99 27.25 59.45
C ALA A 548 5.47 27.09 59.75
N GLY A 549 5.05 25.87 60.06
CA GLY A 549 3.70 25.54 60.46
C GLY A 549 3.52 24.02 60.38
#